data_74c23073503a469b8e7c0a25b284f7dd
#
_entry.id   74c23073503a469b8e7c0a25b284f7dd
#
_cell.length_a   1.000
_cell.length_b   1.000
_cell.length_c   1.000
_cell.angle_alpha   90.00
_cell.angle_beta   90.00
_cell.angle_gamma   90.00
#
_symmetry.space_group_name_H-M   'P 1'
#
loop_
_entity.id
_entity.type
_entity.pdbx_description
1 polymer ?
#
loop_
_entity_poly.entity_id
_entity_poly.type
_entity_poly.pdbx_seq_one_letter_code
_entity_poly.pdbx_strand_id
1 'polypeptide(L)'
;MTMPTMQQALKLYEETMRKRCAESSRFELGRSKGERIHAAMVAVAAQMIASRLPDIDGEKAYIMGLFHDFGKLVYNDEMSDKFHGLEGYKYLRKLGYDELARISLTHTFYEQELNLKEYAVYNPSEMRKCKKLLQEVPFDDYDRLIQLCDRLSVGVTLNIKQRIFNIRNNYKIPPLLVKKSDDWCGRQILPVCLQY
;
A
#
# COMPACT_ATOMS: atom_id res chain seq x y z
N MET A 1 19.13 3.70 -6.30
CA MET A 1 17.64 3.68 -6.25
C MET A 1 17.17 5.06 -5.89
N THR A 2 16.31 5.66 -6.67
CA THR A 2 15.95 7.06 -6.49
C THR A 2 14.55 7.17 -5.88
N MET A 3 14.48 7.87 -4.74
CA MET A 3 13.24 8.41 -4.21
C MET A 3 13.02 9.81 -4.80
N PRO A 4 11.81 10.20 -5.15
CA PRO A 4 11.50 11.60 -5.45
C PRO A 4 11.61 12.43 -4.16
N THR A 5 11.90 13.72 -4.30
CA THR A 5 11.68 14.68 -3.20
C THR A 5 10.18 14.79 -2.90
N MET A 6 9.81 15.29 -1.71
CA MET A 6 8.40 15.51 -1.35
C MET A 6 7.67 16.34 -2.42
N GLN A 7 8.29 17.41 -2.88
CA GLN A 7 7.69 18.27 -3.91
C GLN A 7 7.43 17.53 -5.23
N GLN A 8 8.40 16.73 -5.69
CA GLN A 8 8.26 15.93 -6.90
C GLN A 8 7.17 14.86 -6.73
N ALA A 9 7.12 14.20 -5.57
CA ALA A 9 6.12 13.20 -5.25
C ALA A 9 4.70 13.78 -5.27
N LEU A 10 4.47 14.88 -4.56
CA LEU A 10 3.17 15.54 -4.52
C LEU A 10 2.74 16.01 -5.92
N LYS A 11 3.64 16.61 -6.68
CA LYS A 11 3.36 17.05 -8.06
C LYS A 11 2.94 15.87 -8.94
N LEU A 12 3.71 14.77 -8.93
CA LEU A 12 3.40 13.57 -9.71
C LEU A 12 2.05 12.98 -9.32
N TYR A 13 1.78 12.88 -8.01
CA TYR A 13 0.53 12.33 -7.51
C TYR A 13 -0.67 13.18 -7.95
N GLU A 14 -0.59 14.51 -7.79
CA GLU A 14 -1.67 15.42 -8.18
C GLU A 14 -1.91 15.44 -9.69
N GLU A 15 -0.87 15.47 -10.50
CA GLU A 15 -0.99 15.44 -11.97
C GLU A 15 -1.65 14.13 -12.44
N THR A 16 -1.26 13.00 -11.87
CA THR A 16 -1.86 11.70 -12.17
C THR A 16 -3.33 11.66 -11.74
N MET A 17 -3.65 12.16 -10.55
CA MET A 17 -5.04 12.28 -10.08
C MET A 17 -5.88 13.18 -10.98
N ARG A 18 -5.38 14.34 -11.39
CA ARG A 18 -6.10 15.26 -12.29
C ARG A 18 -6.40 14.60 -13.63
N LYS A 19 -5.41 13.89 -14.18
CA LYS A 19 -5.59 13.14 -15.42
C LYS A 19 -6.67 12.07 -15.26
N ARG A 20 -6.59 11.26 -14.19
CA ARG A 20 -7.58 10.24 -13.87
C ARG A 20 -8.99 10.83 -13.74
N CYS A 21 -9.14 11.94 -13.00
CA CYS A 21 -10.42 12.61 -12.83
C CYS A 21 -11.00 13.17 -14.15
N ALA A 22 -10.14 13.65 -15.05
CA ALA A 22 -10.58 14.17 -16.35
C ALA A 22 -11.09 13.07 -17.30
N GLU A 23 -10.58 11.85 -17.14
CA GLU A 23 -10.93 10.68 -17.96
C GLU A 23 -12.05 9.83 -17.35
N SER A 24 -12.52 10.16 -16.14
CA SER A 24 -13.42 9.31 -15.35
C SER A 24 -14.88 9.73 -15.42
N SER A 25 -15.79 8.76 -15.32
CA SER A 25 -17.23 8.98 -15.12
C SER A 25 -17.53 9.58 -13.74
N ARG A 26 -18.77 10.07 -13.53
CA ARG A 26 -19.18 10.63 -12.22
C ARG A 26 -19.08 9.62 -11.06
N PHE A 27 -19.31 8.36 -11.33
CA PHE A 27 -19.16 7.27 -10.33
C PHE A 27 -17.71 7.05 -9.96
N GLU A 28 -16.83 7.02 -10.96
CA GLU A 28 -15.39 6.87 -10.76
C GLU A 28 -14.76 8.07 -10.03
N LEU A 29 -15.28 9.30 -10.22
CA LEU A 29 -14.86 10.47 -9.46
C LEU A 29 -15.08 10.31 -7.95
N GLY A 30 -16.20 9.73 -7.53
CA GLY A 30 -16.46 9.41 -6.11
C GLY A 30 -15.46 8.39 -5.57
N ARG A 31 -15.15 7.36 -6.33
CA ARG A 31 -14.16 6.34 -6.00
C ARG A 31 -12.75 6.92 -5.90
N SER A 32 -12.34 7.71 -6.89
CA SER A 32 -11.04 8.40 -6.89
C SER A 32 -10.85 9.33 -5.69
N LYS A 33 -11.93 9.98 -5.23
CA LYS A 33 -11.91 10.78 -3.99
C LYS A 33 -11.63 9.91 -2.77
N GLY A 34 -12.29 8.75 -2.67
CA GLY A 34 -12.05 7.78 -1.58
C GLY A 34 -10.62 7.26 -1.56
N GLU A 35 -10.09 6.89 -2.72
CA GLU A 35 -8.71 6.43 -2.90
C GLU A 35 -7.68 7.50 -2.49
N ARG A 36 -7.93 8.77 -2.83
CA ARG A 36 -7.07 9.90 -2.42
C ARG A 36 -7.07 10.10 -0.90
N ILE A 37 -8.23 10.02 -0.27
CA ILE A 37 -8.36 10.14 1.19
C ILE A 37 -7.63 8.98 1.84
N HIS A 38 -7.82 7.76 1.37
CA HIS A 38 -7.14 6.58 1.89
C HIS A 38 -5.61 6.71 1.78
N ALA A 39 -5.10 7.05 0.61
CA ALA A 39 -3.66 7.24 0.41
C ALA A 39 -3.08 8.32 1.34
N ALA A 40 -3.78 9.45 1.52
CA ALA A 40 -3.36 10.50 2.45
C ALA A 40 -3.38 10.01 3.91
N MET A 41 -4.37 9.22 4.32
CA MET A 41 -4.43 8.64 5.68
C MET A 41 -3.27 7.68 5.92
N VAL A 42 -2.95 6.81 4.97
CA VAL A 42 -1.80 5.89 5.05
C VAL A 42 -0.49 6.67 5.13
N ALA A 43 -0.33 7.72 4.31
CA ALA A 43 0.86 8.57 4.31
C ALA A 43 1.09 9.25 5.66
N VAL A 44 0.04 9.87 6.22
CA VAL A 44 0.12 10.55 7.53
C VAL A 44 0.39 9.54 8.66
N ALA A 45 -0.31 8.40 8.67
CA ALA A 45 -0.09 7.37 9.67
C ALA A 45 1.34 6.82 9.63
N ALA A 46 1.87 6.57 8.42
CA ALA A 46 3.23 6.09 8.23
C ALA A 46 4.27 7.11 8.75
N GLN A 47 4.09 8.40 8.42
CA GLN A 47 4.96 9.47 8.92
C GLN A 47 4.93 9.58 10.45
N MET A 48 3.73 9.56 11.05
CA MET A 48 3.55 9.66 12.50
C MET A 48 4.21 8.50 13.25
N ILE A 49 4.14 7.29 12.74
CA ILE A 49 4.79 6.13 13.33
C ILE A 49 6.31 6.21 13.11
N ALA A 50 6.75 6.48 11.87
CA ALA A 50 8.15 6.61 11.51
C ALA A 50 8.88 7.64 12.36
N SER A 51 8.24 8.79 12.66
CA SER A 51 8.84 9.85 13.50
C SER A 51 9.20 9.40 14.94
N ARG A 52 8.78 8.22 15.35
CA ARG A 52 9.07 7.62 16.66
C ARG A 52 10.02 6.43 16.58
N LEU A 53 10.44 6.06 15.38
CA LEU A 53 11.36 4.96 15.12
C LEU A 53 12.71 5.53 14.70
N PRO A 54 13.82 5.14 15.35
CA PRO A 54 15.11 5.80 15.11
C PRO A 54 15.66 5.59 13.70
N ASP A 55 15.31 4.47 13.05
CA ASP A 55 15.91 4.04 11.80
C ASP A 55 15.00 4.21 10.58
N ILE A 56 13.86 4.92 10.73
CA ILE A 56 12.89 5.13 9.65
C ILE A 56 12.68 6.62 9.41
N ASP A 57 12.99 7.06 8.19
CA ASP A 57 12.76 8.44 7.75
C ASP A 57 11.26 8.70 7.55
N GLY A 58 10.73 9.70 8.26
CA GLY A 58 9.32 10.04 8.23
C GLY A 58 8.85 10.66 6.91
N GLU A 59 9.68 11.44 6.22
CA GLU A 59 9.35 11.99 4.90
C GLU A 59 9.26 10.88 3.85
N LYS A 60 10.23 9.99 3.86
CA LYS A 60 10.24 8.81 3.00
C LYS A 60 9.03 7.91 3.28
N ALA A 61 8.69 7.66 4.55
CA ALA A 61 7.51 6.89 4.92
C ALA A 61 6.20 7.52 4.44
N TYR A 62 6.10 8.86 4.54
CA TYR A 62 4.96 9.60 4.00
C TYR A 62 4.80 9.40 2.49
N ILE A 63 5.89 9.61 1.73
CA ILE A 63 5.87 9.45 0.28
C ILE A 63 5.49 8.02 -0.11
N MET A 64 6.07 7.02 0.55
CA MET A 64 5.76 5.61 0.32
C MET A 64 4.29 5.29 0.62
N GLY A 65 3.76 5.81 1.73
CA GLY A 65 2.34 5.67 2.06
C GLY A 65 1.41 6.31 1.04
N LEU A 66 1.77 7.47 0.51
CA LEU A 66 1.00 8.14 -0.54
C LEU A 66 0.95 7.32 -1.84
N PHE A 67 2.01 6.58 -2.15
CA PHE A 67 2.17 5.86 -3.42
C PHE A 67 1.85 4.36 -3.35
N HIS A 68 1.49 3.80 -2.20
CA HIS A 68 1.27 2.34 -2.09
C HIS A 68 0.21 1.84 -3.08
N ASP A 69 -0.87 2.58 -3.24
CA ASP A 69 -2.01 2.28 -4.11
C ASP A 69 -1.96 3.00 -5.48
N PHE A 70 -0.81 3.57 -5.84
CA PHE A 70 -0.68 4.43 -7.04
C PHE A 70 -1.12 3.73 -8.34
N GLY A 71 -1.00 2.43 -8.40
CA GLY A 71 -1.49 1.65 -9.54
C GLY A 71 -2.98 1.86 -9.83
N LYS A 72 -3.81 2.11 -8.82
CA LYS A 72 -5.24 2.43 -9.00
C LYS A 72 -5.49 3.72 -9.78
N LEU A 73 -4.50 4.61 -9.83
CA LEU A 73 -4.58 5.88 -10.56
C LEU A 73 -4.13 5.77 -12.01
N VAL A 74 -3.30 4.78 -12.34
CA VAL A 74 -2.62 4.70 -13.64
C VAL A 74 -3.24 3.71 -14.62
N TYR A 75 -4.21 2.90 -14.21
CA TYR A 75 -4.95 2.04 -15.13
C TYR A 75 -6.46 2.30 -15.07
N ASN A 76 -7.17 1.93 -16.15
CA ASN A 76 -8.62 2.11 -16.21
C ASN A 76 -9.35 0.89 -15.63
N ASP A 77 -10.44 1.13 -14.86
CA ASP A 77 -11.20 0.12 -14.13
C ASP A 77 -11.93 -0.92 -15.01
N GLU A 78 -12.01 -0.68 -16.32
CA GLU A 78 -12.54 -1.66 -17.28
C GLU A 78 -11.72 -2.96 -17.33
N MET A 79 -10.55 -2.97 -16.65
CA MET A 79 -9.64 -4.11 -16.58
C MET A 79 -9.65 -4.72 -15.17
N SER A 80 -10.79 -5.23 -14.76
CA SER A 80 -11.05 -5.74 -13.40
C SER A 80 -10.18 -6.91 -12.96
N ASP A 81 -9.49 -7.57 -13.89
CA ASP A 81 -8.57 -8.69 -13.62
C ASP A 81 -7.11 -8.24 -13.43
N LYS A 82 -6.81 -6.96 -13.61
CA LYS A 82 -5.47 -6.41 -13.38
C LYS A 82 -5.19 -6.16 -11.91
N PHE A 83 -3.96 -6.46 -11.54
CA PHE A 83 -3.48 -6.23 -10.19
C PHE A 83 -2.83 -4.84 -10.08
N HIS A 84 -3.45 -3.93 -9.32
CA HIS A 84 -2.99 -2.54 -9.18
C HIS A 84 -1.54 -2.43 -8.68
N GLY A 85 -1.11 -3.33 -7.79
CA GLY A 85 0.27 -3.36 -7.30
C GLY A 85 1.30 -3.56 -8.41
N LEU A 86 0.99 -4.44 -9.38
CA LEU A 86 1.86 -4.66 -10.54
C LEU A 86 1.84 -3.48 -11.52
N GLU A 87 0.68 -2.86 -11.73
CA GLU A 87 0.55 -1.71 -12.63
C GLU A 87 1.29 -0.48 -12.06
N GLY A 88 1.16 -0.22 -10.76
CA GLY A 88 1.95 0.81 -10.08
C GLY A 88 3.45 0.54 -10.14
N TYR A 89 3.86 -0.72 -9.90
CA TYR A 89 5.25 -1.14 -10.04
C TYR A 89 5.82 -0.81 -11.43
N LYS A 90 5.12 -1.23 -12.49
CA LYS A 90 5.56 -0.99 -13.88
C LYS A 90 5.68 0.51 -14.17
N TYR A 91 4.68 1.29 -13.77
CA TYR A 91 4.65 2.72 -14.03
C TYR A 91 5.78 3.46 -13.30
N LEU A 92 5.94 3.23 -12.01
CA LEU A 92 6.94 3.89 -11.18
C LEU A 92 8.38 3.47 -11.55
N ARG A 93 8.59 2.21 -11.92
CA ARG A 93 9.86 1.73 -12.49
C ARG A 93 10.24 2.48 -13.77
N LYS A 94 9.28 2.70 -14.67
CA LYS A 94 9.49 3.45 -15.91
C LYS A 94 9.93 4.90 -15.63
N LEU A 95 9.47 5.48 -14.53
CA LEU A 95 9.88 6.82 -14.09
C LEU A 95 11.22 6.82 -13.31
N GLY A 96 11.80 5.66 -13.03
CA GLY A 96 13.06 5.53 -12.28
C GLY A 96 12.88 5.59 -10.75
N TYR A 97 11.67 5.50 -10.23
CA TYR A 97 11.38 5.52 -8.79
C TYR A 97 11.26 4.08 -8.23
N ASP A 98 12.40 3.42 -8.13
CA ASP A 98 12.47 1.99 -7.79
C ASP A 98 11.90 1.65 -6.42
N GLU A 99 12.12 2.50 -5.42
CA GLU A 99 11.60 2.27 -4.07
C GLU A 99 10.08 2.43 -4.00
N LEU A 100 9.51 3.41 -4.71
CA LEU A 100 8.05 3.55 -4.80
C LEU A 100 7.42 2.41 -5.59
N ALA A 101 8.09 1.95 -6.66
CA ALA A 101 7.65 0.79 -7.41
C ALA A 101 7.59 -0.44 -6.51
N ARG A 102 8.64 -0.67 -5.70
CA ARG A 102 8.68 -1.76 -4.72
C ARG A 102 7.49 -1.70 -3.78
N ILE A 103 7.24 -0.58 -3.12
CA ILE A 103 6.12 -0.42 -2.19
C ILE A 103 4.78 -0.65 -2.88
N SER A 104 4.58 -0.13 -4.08
CA SER A 104 3.35 -0.40 -4.85
C SER A 104 3.12 -1.89 -5.10
N LEU A 105 4.18 -2.67 -5.32
CA LEU A 105 4.08 -4.12 -5.48
C LEU A 105 3.86 -4.85 -4.15
N THR A 106 4.62 -4.48 -3.11
CA THR A 106 4.75 -5.28 -1.89
C THR A 106 3.66 -5.03 -0.85
N HIS A 107 2.97 -3.87 -0.88
CA HIS A 107 2.05 -3.47 0.19
C HIS A 107 0.91 -4.47 0.46
N THR A 108 0.50 -5.26 -0.53
CA THR A 108 -0.55 -6.28 -0.37
C THR A 108 -0.03 -7.66 0.05
N PHE A 109 1.29 -7.89 -0.03
CA PHE A 109 1.87 -9.21 0.23
C PHE A 109 2.68 -9.21 1.53
N TYR A 110 2.32 -10.10 2.46
CA TYR A 110 3.06 -10.23 3.73
C TYR A 110 4.35 -11.03 3.60
N GLU A 111 4.45 -11.84 2.55
CA GLU A 111 5.59 -12.72 2.29
C GLU A 111 6.02 -12.61 0.83
N GLN A 112 7.29 -12.91 0.60
CA GLN A 112 7.84 -13.00 -0.76
C GLN A 112 7.33 -14.24 -1.52
N GLU A 113 6.81 -15.24 -0.78
CA GLU A 113 6.16 -16.41 -1.37
C GLU A 113 4.68 -16.15 -1.61
N LEU A 114 4.27 -16.20 -2.87
CA LEU A 114 2.90 -15.99 -3.30
C LEU A 114 2.20 -17.32 -3.57
N ASN A 115 1.12 -17.59 -2.83
CA ASN A 115 0.21 -18.68 -3.15
C ASN A 115 -0.81 -18.23 -4.21
N LEU A 116 -0.60 -18.62 -5.45
CA LEU A 116 -1.42 -18.18 -6.58
C LEU A 116 -2.92 -18.51 -6.44
N LYS A 117 -3.29 -19.52 -5.65
CA LYS A 117 -4.68 -19.91 -5.42
C LYS A 117 -5.47 -18.86 -4.63
N GLU A 118 -4.80 -18.13 -3.76
CA GLU A 118 -5.40 -17.06 -2.94
C GLU A 118 -5.73 -15.81 -3.75
N TYR A 119 -5.13 -15.69 -4.93
CA TYR A 119 -5.25 -14.55 -5.83
C TYR A 119 -5.93 -14.91 -7.15
N ALA A 120 -6.77 -15.95 -7.14
CA ALA A 120 -7.43 -16.48 -8.34
C ALA A 120 -8.39 -15.48 -9.04
N VAL A 121 -8.76 -14.40 -8.37
CA VAL A 121 -9.59 -13.30 -8.95
C VAL A 121 -8.82 -12.43 -9.95
N TYR A 122 -7.49 -12.47 -9.91
CA TYR A 122 -6.63 -11.72 -10.81
C TYR A 122 -6.14 -12.57 -11.98
N ASN A 123 -5.71 -11.91 -13.04
CA ASN A 123 -5.13 -12.57 -14.21
C ASN A 123 -3.94 -13.48 -13.82
N PRO A 124 -4.00 -14.81 -14.11
CA PRO A 124 -2.96 -15.73 -13.69
C PRO A 124 -1.56 -15.42 -14.25
N SER A 125 -1.48 -14.80 -15.45
CA SER A 125 -0.20 -14.40 -16.03
C SER A 125 0.41 -13.24 -15.25
N GLU A 126 -0.39 -12.28 -14.80
CA GLU A 126 0.07 -11.16 -13.96
C GLU A 126 0.52 -11.65 -12.59
N MET A 127 -0.24 -12.55 -11.97
CA MET A 127 0.13 -13.10 -10.66
C MET A 127 1.42 -13.93 -10.70
N ARG A 128 1.70 -14.63 -11.80
CA ARG A 128 3.01 -15.29 -12.01
C ARG A 128 4.16 -14.28 -12.12
N LYS A 129 3.93 -13.13 -12.78
CA LYS A 129 4.93 -12.03 -12.82
C LYS A 129 5.15 -11.43 -11.44
N CYS A 130 4.07 -11.18 -10.68
CA CYS A 130 4.17 -10.73 -9.30
C CYS A 130 4.99 -11.69 -8.44
N LYS A 131 4.70 -13.00 -8.53
CA LYS A 131 5.44 -14.02 -7.78
C LYS A 131 6.95 -13.97 -8.06
N LYS A 132 7.33 -13.87 -9.33
CA LYS A 132 8.75 -13.74 -9.70
C LYS A 132 9.37 -12.46 -9.14
N LEU A 133 8.72 -11.32 -9.32
CA LEU A 133 9.22 -10.04 -8.83
C LEU A 133 9.35 -10.00 -7.30
N LEU A 134 8.40 -10.59 -6.57
CA LEU A 134 8.45 -10.64 -5.10
C LEU A 134 9.65 -11.44 -4.58
N GLN A 135 10.10 -12.46 -5.31
CA GLN A 135 11.30 -13.23 -4.96
C GLN A 135 12.60 -12.43 -5.15
N GLU A 136 12.59 -11.47 -6.09
CA GLU A 136 13.75 -10.63 -6.42
C GLU A 136 13.84 -9.36 -5.57
N VAL A 137 12.72 -8.95 -4.95
CA VAL A 137 12.61 -7.69 -4.21
C VAL A 137 12.69 -7.93 -2.71
N PRO A 138 13.71 -7.37 -2.01
CA PRO A 138 13.80 -7.50 -0.56
C PRO A 138 12.71 -6.68 0.12
N PHE A 139 12.13 -7.24 1.18
CA PHE A 139 11.24 -6.50 2.09
C PHE A 139 12.06 -5.88 3.21
N ASP A 140 11.74 -4.64 3.54
CA ASP A 140 12.36 -3.91 4.65
C ASP A 140 11.28 -3.37 5.63
N ASP A 141 11.69 -2.58 6.59
CA ASP A 141 10.81 -2.03 7.61
C ASP A 141 9.78 -1.05 7.02
N TYR A 142 10.09 -0.38 5.91
CA TYR A 142 9.10 0.45 5.21
C TYR A 142 7.97 -0.38 4.62
N ASP A 143 8.25 -1.56 4.04
CA ASP A 143 7.18 -2.45 3.54
C ASP A 143 6.24 -2.83 4.67
N ARG A 144 6.79 -3.19 5.84
CA ARG A 144 6.00 -3.57 7.02
C ARG A 144 5.19 -2.40 7.57
N LEU A 145 5.80 -1.23 7.64
CA LEU A 145 5.13 -0.01 8.09
C LEU A 145 3.95 0.35 7.18
N ILE A 146 4.17 0.34 5.86
CA ILE A 146 3.10 0.69 4.91
C ILE A 146 1.98 -0.36 4.93
N GLN A 147 2.30 -1.66 4.95
CA GLN A 147 1.32 -2.73 5.10
C GLN A 147 0.45 -2.55 6.36
N LEU A 148 1.05 -2.17 7.48
CA LEU A 148 0.31 -1.88 8.71
C LEU A 148 -0.59 -0.66 8.54
N CYS A 149 -0.04 0.47 8.07
CA CYS A 149 -0.79 1.71 7.92
C CYS A 149 -1.97 1.57 6.95
N ASP A 150 -1.78 0.84 5.85
CA ASP A 150 -2.86 0.51 4.92
C ASP A 150 -3.99 -0.24 5.62
N ARG A 151 -3.68 -1.27 6.41
CA ARG A 151 -4.69 -2.04 7.16
C ARG A 151 -5.41 -1.23 8.22
N LEU A 152 -4.76 -0.25 8.83
CA LEU A 152 -5.36 0.61 9.85
C LEU A 152 -6.23 1.72 9.24
N SER A 153 -5.95 2.14 8.02
CA SER A 153 -6.55 3.33 7.38
C SER A 153 -7.78 3.03 6.52
N VAL A 154 -8.57 2.02 6.83
CA VAL A 154 -9.77 1.67 6.05
C VAL A 154 -11.01 2.38 6.60
N GLY A 155 -11.46 3.41 5.87
CA GLY A 155 -12.77 4.07 5.99
C GLY A 155 -12.98 4.91 7.25
N VAL A 156 -12.81 4.36 8.44
CA VAL A 156 -12.93 5.03 9.74
C VAL A 156 -11.69 4.69 10.56
N THR A 157 -11.16 5.68 11.27
CA THR A 157 -10.02 5.47 12.17
C THR A 157 -10.47 4.58 13.34
N LEU A 158 -10.29 3.28 13.18
CA LEU A 158 -10.47 2.32 14.24
C LEU A 158 -9.17 2.22 15.05
N ASN A 159 -9.27 2.04 16.37
CA ASN A 159 -8.08 1.67 17.12
C ASN A 159 -7.59 0.28 16.70
N ILE A 160 -6.30 0.00 16.92
CA ILE A 160 -5.66 -1.24 16.48
C ILE A 160 -6.43 -2.48 16.90
N LYS A 161 -6.91 -2.55 18.13
CA LYS A 161 -7.67 -3.70 18.67
C LYS A 161 -8.99 -3.90 17.91
N GLN A 162 -9.72 -2.81 17.67
CA GLN A 162 -10.97 -2.85 16.88
C GLN A 162 -10.71 -3.27 15.44
N ARG A 163 -9.61 -2.80 14.85
CA ARG A 163 -9.26 -3.15 13.47
C ARG A 163 -8.86 -4.61 13.35
N ILE A 164 -8.02 -5.12 14.23
CA ILE A 164 -7.66 -6.55 14.28
C ILE A 164 -8.92 -7.41 14.46
N PHE A 165 -9.81 -7.02 15.38
CA PHE A 165 -11.09 -7.71 15.58
C PHE A 165 -11.92 -7.75 14.28
N ASN A 166 -12.06 -6.62 13.59
CA ASN A 166 -12.81 -6.53 12.34
C ASN A 166 -12.18 -7.36 11.21
N ILE A 167 -10.84 -7.33 11.10
CA ILE A 167 -10.11 -8.15 10.12
C ILE A 167 -10.36 -9.64 10.36
N ARG A 168 -10.29 -10.08 11.62
CA ARG A 168 -10.54 -11.49 11.97
C ARG A 168 -11.95 -11.96 11.65
N ASN A 169 -12.96 -11.10 11.87
CA ASN A 169 -14.36 -11.51 11.78
C ASN A 169 -15.00 -11.23 10.42
N ASN A 170 -14.58 -10.19 9.72
CA ASN A 170 -15.25 -9.74 8.50
C ASN A 170 -14.49 -10.06 7.20
N TYR A 171 -13.22 -10.38 7.30
CA TYR A 171 -12.42 -10.76 6.14
C TYR A 171 -11.99 -12.22 6.30
N LYS A 172 -12.20 -13.04 5.28
CA LYS A 172 -11.69 -14.42 5.21
C LYS A 172 -10.17 -14.43 5.01
N ILE A 173 -9.45 -13.76 5.90
CA ILE A 173 -7.99 -13.72 5.86
C ILE A 173 -7.48 -15.01 6.49
N PRO A 174 -6.51 -15.71 5.87
CA PRO A 174 -5.93 -16.89 6.46
C PRO A 174 -5.44 -16.62 7.89
N PRO A 175 -5.70 -17.50 8.86
CA PRO A 175 -5.32 -17.31 10.27
C PRO A 175 -3.83 -17.00 10.46
N LEU A 176 -2.98 -17.54 9.59
CA LEU A 176 -1.54 -17.29 9.59
C LEU A 176 -1.19 -15.81 9.32
N LEU A 177 -1.89 -15.16 8.39
CA LEU A 177 -1.66 -13.74 8.07
C LEU A 177 -2.11 -12.83 9.22
N VAL A 178 -3.22 -13.17 9.89
CA VAL A 178 -3.67 -12.45 11.08
C VAL A 178 -2.66 -12.59 12.22
N LYS A 179 -2.16 -13.82 12.45
CA LYS A 179 -1.15 -14.08 13.50
C LYS A 179 0.15 -13.31 13.23
N LYS A 180 0.63 -13.26 11.98
CA LYS A 180 1.84 -12.51 11.62
C LYS A 180 1.68 -10.99 11.82
N SER A 181 0.52 -10.42 11.50
CA SER A 181 0.24 -9.01 11.78
C SER A 181 0.18 -8.73 13.28
N ASP A 182 -0.39 -9.64 14.09
CA ASP A 182 -0.38 -9.53 15.56
C ASP A 182 1.03 -9.60 16.13
N ASP A 183 1.86 -10.54 15.66
CA ASP A 183 3.23 -10.73 16.12
C ASP A 183 4.12 -9.53 15.78
N TRP A 184 3.91 -8.92 14.64
CA TRP A 184 4.67 -7.74 14.21
C TRP A 184 4.20 -6.47 14.93
N CYS A 185 2.88 -6.23 15.03
CA CYS A 185 2.31 -5.16 15.84
C CYS A 185 2.72 -5.26 17.32
N GLY A 186 2.76 -6.48 17.86
CA GLY A 186 3.10 -6.70 19.28
C GLY A 186 4.54 -6.39 19.63
N ARG A 187 5.47 -6.57 18.70
CA ARG A 187 6.91 -6.44 19.00
C ARG A 187 7.50 -5.05 18.77
N GLN A 188 7.04 -4.32 17.77
CA GLN A 188 7.69 -3.06 17.39
C GLN A 188 6.79 -1.82 17.41
N ILE A 189 5.51 -1.94 17.09
CA ILE A 189 4.64 -0.78 16.87
C ILE A 189 3.59 -0.59 17.98
N LEU A 190 3.07 -1.64 18.62
CA LEU A 190 2.14 -1.50 19.73
C LEU A 190 2.62 -0.58 20.86
N PRO A 191 3.91 -0.62 21.30
CA PRO A 191 4.40 0.33 22.29
C PRO A 191 4.32 1.79 21.84
N VAL A 192 4.43 2.04 20.54
CA VAL A 192 4.38 3.39 19.95
C VAL A 192 2.93 3.88 19.78
N CYS A 193 2.01 2.99 19.41
CA CYS A 193 0.60 3.35 19.17
C CYS A 193 -0.25 3.44 20.45
N LEU A 194 0.17 2.84 21.57
CA LEU A 194 -0.57 2.85 22.84
C LEU A 194 -0.25 4.05 23.75
N GLN A 195 0.60 4.96 23.33
CA GLN A 195 0.96 6.18 24.07
C GLN A 195 0.04 7.38 23.75
N TYR A 196 -1.12 7.16 23.08
CA TYR A 196 -2.15 8.18 22.78
C TYR A 196 -3.54 7.70 23.12
#